data_704848affb728d171b72a907ba6ff0b7
#
_entry.id   704848affb728d171b72a907ba6ff0b7
#
_cell.length_a   1.000
_cell.length_b   1.000
_cell.length_c   1.000
_cell.angle_alpha   90.00
_cell.angle_beta   90.00
_cell.angle_gamma   90.00
#
_symmetry.space_group_name_H-M   'P 1'
#
loop_
_entity.id
_entity.type
_entity.pdbx_description
1 polymer ?
#
loop_
_entity_poly.entity_id
_entity_poly.type
_entity_poly.pdbx_seq_one_letter_code
_entity_poly.pdbx_strand_id
1 'polypeptide(L)'
;MCELLALCFNLPVSPRISFKGFRVRGRRNPDGWGLAFYPDNSAVVFKEPLTATESRLASFIENYELIKSKIFIGHVRLASRGELSYRNTHPFKRELFGKDYVFAHNGTLHGYRELELGRFKPLGETDSEYIFCYLLNRIEKRKIFEWRRSDFDWLAGLLAEVNNYGYLNCIFSNGEYLFCYYDKTGYNGLCLLHRKPPYGRIRVKLADRDWEVNLVFEKDSRERGYVVATRPLTNEMWECFLPGELIVFKNGEIVYSNKRRPEEIEPKIPSGIELEILRVVKRAPHRVSLREIALKLNLPLEEVKKSIFSLLCKGYLRQDRRDRVKWHHPEATFFTNKSKRKEIEKLLKSPE
;
A
#
# COMPACT_ATOMS: atom_id res chain seq x y z
N MET A 1 1.08 -13.27 2.65
CA MET A 1 1.96 -12.08 2.76
C MET A 1 1.17 -10.97 3.42
N CYS A 2 1.83 -10.23 4.29
CA CYS A 2 1.26 -9.07 4.96
C CYS A 2 0.66 -8.06 3.98
N GLU A 3 -0.19 -7.18 4.46
CA GLU A 3 -0.67 -6.05 3.68
C GLU A 3 -0.55 -4.74 4.46
N LEU A 4 -0.31 -3.67 3.75
CA LEU A 4 -0.14 -2.32 4.24
C LEU A 4 -1.33 -1.44 3.84
N LEU A 5 -1.65 -0.50 4.72
CA LEU A 5 -2.58 0.60 4.49
C LEU A 5 -1.95 1.88 5.02
N ALA A 6 -2.08 2.98 4.29
CA ALA A 6 -1.87 4.31 4.85
C ALA A 6 -2.83 5.33 4.27
N LEU A 7 -3.08 6.37 5.04
CA LEU A 7 -3.85 7.53 4.63
C LEU A 7 -3.04 8.80 4.95
N CYS A 8 -3.06 9.78 4.03
CA CYS A 8 -2.57 11.13 4.29
C CYS A 8 -3.54 12.13 3.68
N PHE A 9 -4.19 12.94 4.52
CA PHE A 9 -5.20 13.92 4.12
C PHE A 9 -4.86 15.32 4.63
N ASN A 10 -5.42 16.32 3.97
CA ASN A 10 -5.26 17.74 4.37
C ASN A 10 -6.04 18.10 5.64
N LEU A 11 -7.14 17.41 5.90
CA LEU A 11 -8.00 17.53 7.07
C LEU A 11 -8.05 16.19 7.84
N PRO A 12 -8.34 16.20 9.15
CA PRO A 12 -8.59 14.96 9.89
C PRO A 12 -9.80 14.21 9.32
N VAL A 13 -9.57 12.99 8.84
CA VAL A 13 -10.60 12.09 8.28
C VAL A 13 -10.81 10.87 9.14
N SER A 14 -11.98 10.21 9.02
CA SER A 14 -12.18 8.88 9.60
C SER A 14 -11.56 7.80 8.68
N PRO A 15 -10.90 6.76 9.23
CA PRO A 15 -10.34 5.67 8.44
C PRO A 15 -11.40 4.68 7.95
N ARG A 16 -12.64 4.82 8.37
CA ARG A 16 -13.75 3.86 8.26
C ARG A 16 -13.83 3.14 6.92
N ILE A 17 -13.92 3.88 5.80
CA ILE A 17 -14.07 3.29 4.46
C ILE A 17 -12.86 2.41 4.12
N SER A 18 -11.66 2.96 4.28
CA SER A 18 -10.42 2.26 3.92
C SER A 18 -10.14 1.10 4.87
N PHE A 19 -10.34 1.29 6.16
CA PHE A 19 -10.11 0.26 7.18
C PHE A 19 -11.12 -0.90 7.04
N LYS A 20 -12.37 -0.62 6.71
CA LYS A 20 -13.40 -1.63 6.45
C LYS A 20 -13.00 -2.60 5.33
N GLY A 21 -12.49 -2.08 4.22
CA GLY A 21 -11.96 -2.90 3.13
C GLY A 21 -10.67 -3.62 3.48
N PHE A 22 -9.83 -2.98 4.28
CA PHE A 22 -8.54 -3.51 4.69
C PHE A 22 -8.65 -4.65 5.72
N ARG A 23 -9.51 -4.50 6.73
CA ARG A 23 -9.73 -5.47 7.80
C ARG A 23 -10.08 -6.86 7.28
N VAL A 24 -10.87 -6.96 6.21
CA VAL A 24 -11.28 -8.24 5.61
C VAL A 24 -10.09 -9.06 5.11
N ARG A 25 -8.97 -8.43 4.80
CA ARG A 25 -7.73 -9.08 4.35
C ARG A 25 -7.05 -9.87 5.47
N GLY A 26 -7.42 -9.63 6.72
CA GLY A 26 -7.07 -10.46 7.86
C GLY A 26 -7.43 -11.94 7.69
N ARG A 27 -8.47 -12.29 6.90
CA ARG A 27 -8.82 -13.69 6.61
C ARG A 27 -7.67 -14.48 5.97
N ARG A 28 -6.81 -13.81 5.20
CA ARG A 28 -5.63 -14.42 4.55
C ARG A 28 -4.32 -14.08 5.28
N ASN A 29 -4.38 -13.24 6.30
CA ASN A 29 -3.26 -12.77 7.10
C ASN A 29 -3.67 -12.79 8.58
N PRO A 30 -3.81 -13.99 9.19
CA PRO A 30 -4.48 -14.15 10.48
C PRO A 30 -3.61 -13.83 11.70
N ASP A 31 -2.31 -13.56 11.52
CA ASP A 31 -1.31 -13.60 12.58
C ASP A 31 -1.12 -12.24 13.29
N GLY A 32 -2.03 -11.31 13.07
CA GLY A 32 -2.05 -10.03 13.76
C GLY A 32 -2.55 -8.89 12.87
N TRP A 33 -2.95 -7.82 13.51
CA TRP A 33 -3.34 -6.57 12.86
C TRP A 33 -2.96 -5.38 13.73
N GLY A 34 -2.91 -4.20 13.12
CA GLY A 34 -2.83 -2.96 13.85
C GLY A 34 -3.13 -1.75 12.98
N LEU A 35 -3.47 -0.67 13.68
CA LEU A 35 -3.77 0.64 13.13
C LEU A 35 -3.14 1.71 14.04
N ALA A 36 -2.34 2.59 13.46
CA ALA A 36 -1.82 3.78 14.14
C ALA A 36 -2.37 5.04 13.48
N PHE A 37 -2.52 6.10 14.28
CA PHE A 37 -2.96 7.42 13.84
C PHE A 37 -2.51 8.49 14.83
N TYR A 38 -2.62 9.75 14.43
CA TYR A 38 -2.19 10.91 15.20
C TYR A 38 -3.40 11.82 15.47
N PRO A 39 -4.04 11.71 16.66
CA PRO A 39 -5.13 12.64 17.03
C PRO A 39 -4.63 14.07 17.22
N ASP A 40 -3.39 14.19 17.66
CA ASP A 40 -2.60 15.42 17.79
C ASP A 40 -1.16 15.16 17.33
N ASN A 41 -0.16 15.55 18.10
CA ASN A 41 1.26 15.30 17.83
C ASN A 41 1.76 13.94 18.34
N SER A 42 0.93 13.19 19.07
CA SER A 42 1.25 11.86 19.59
C SER A 42 0.56 10.78 18.79
N ALA A 43 1.23 9.64 18.61
CA ALA A 43 0.66 8.49 17.92
C ALA A 43 -0.09 7.56 18.88
N VAL A 44 -1.32 7.24 18.55
CA VAL A 44 -2.08 6.14 19.15
C VAL A 44 -1.90 4.89 18.28
N VAL A 45 -1.63 3.74 18.92
CA VAL A 45 -1.46 2.45 18.22
C VAL A 45 -2.40 1.42 18.83
N PHE A 46 -3.35 0.96 18.03
CA PHE A 46 -4.18 -0.21 18.32
C PHE A 46 -3.62 -1.41 17.55
N LYS A 47 -3.37 -2.51 18.23
CA LYS A 47 -2.91 -3.74 17.58
C LYS A 47 -3.17 -4.97 18.45
N GLU A 48 -3.32 -6.12 17.81
CA GLU A 48 -3.52 -7.40 18.47
C GLU A 48 -2.85 -8.51 17.67
N PRO A 49 -2.27 -9.54 18.34
CA PRO A 49 -1.66 -10.71 17.67
C PRO A 49 -2.72 -11.77 17.31
N LEU A 50 -3.83 -11.34 16.71
CA LEU A 50 -4.92 -12.17 16.25
C LEU A 50 -5.51 -11.63 14.95
N THR A 51 -6.35 -12.41 14.26
CA THR A 51 -6.90 -11.97 12.99
C THR A 51 -7.83 -10.76 13.12
N ALA A 52 -7.63 -9.77 12.25
CA ALA A 52 -8.44 -8.55 12.25
C ALA A 52 -9.95 -8.82 12.10
N THR A 53 -10.34 -9.91 11.43
CA THR A 53 -11.76 -10.24 11.21
C THR A 53 -12.46 -10.76 12.46
N GLU A 54 -11.74 -11.34 13.41
CA GLU A 54 -12.27 -11.85 14.68
C GLU A 54 -12.12 -10.83 15.82
N SER A 55 -11.26 -9.84 15.63
CA SER A 55 -11.00 -8.79 16.63
C SER A 55 -12.25 -7.94 16.88
N ARG A 56 -12.66 -7.86 18.15
CA ARG A 56 -13.72 -6.95 18.62
C ARG A 56 -13.23 -5.50 18.59
N LEU A 57 -11.94 -5.27 18.90
CA LEU A 57 -11.31 -3.95 18.82
C LEU A 57 -11.30 -3.44 17.38
N ALA A 58 -10.91 -4.27 16.41
CA ALA A 58 -10.92 -3.89 15.00
C ALA A 58 -12.35 -3.60 14.51
N SER A 59 -13.34 -4.36 15.00
CA SER A 59 -14.76 -4.10 14.71
C SER A 59 -15.24 -2.78 15.32
N PHE A 60 -14.83 -2.47 16.53
CA PHE A 60 -15.13 -1.19 17.18
C PHE A 60 -14.55 -0.03 16.38
N ILE A 61 -13.26 -0.09 16.01
CA ILE A 61 -12.57 0.97 15.22
C ILE A 61 -13.25 1.16 13.85
N GLU A 62 -13.67 0.09 13.19
CA GLU A 62 -14.37 0.15 11.90
C GLU A 62 -15.67 0.99 11.98
N ASN A 63 -16.33 1.01 13.13
CA ASN A 63 -17.62 1.65 13.31
C ASN A 63 -17.58 2.94 14.15
N TYR A 64 -16.44 3.27 14.77
CA TYR A 64 -16.30 4.44 15.63
C TYR A 64 -15.91 5.68 14.84
N GLU A 65 -16.84 6.61 14.69
CA GLU A 65 -16.71 7.79 13.82
C GLU A 65 -15.80 8.90 14.37
N LEU A 66 -15.56 8.90 15.68
CA LEU A 66 -14.74 9.95 16.34
C LEU A 66 -13.25 9.75 16.20
N ILE A 67 -12.79 8.58 15.73
CA ILE A 67 -11.39 8.40 15.35
C ILE A 67 -11.14 9.18 14.07
N LYS A 68 -10.45 10.33 14.22
CA LYS A 68 -10.08 11.20 13.09
C LYS A 68 -8.60 11.57 13.18
N SER A 69 -7.93 11.54 12.05
CA SER A 69 -6.54 11.96 11.89
C SER A 69 -6.24 12.32 10.44
N LYS A 70 -5.18 13.10 10.22
CA LYS A 70 -4.66 13.34 8.88
C LYS A 70 -3.87 12.14 8.36
N ILE A 71 -3.23 11.37 9.24
CA ILE A 71 -2.35 10.25 8.89
C ILE A 71 -2.80 8.99 9.63
N PHE A 72 -2.93 7.90 8.89
CA PHE A 72 -3.12 6.55 9.41
C PHE A 72 -2.12 5.59 8.80
N ILE A 73 -1.67 4.60 9.60
CA ILE A 73 -0.84 3.47 9.14
C ILE A 73 -1.48 2.18 9.66
N GLY A 74 -1.87 1.29 8.76
CA GLY A 74 -2.46 -0.01 9.06
C GLY A 74 -1.64 -1.17 8.53
N HIS A 75 -1.71 -2.30 9.23
CA HIS A 75 -1.04 -3.53 8.86
C HIS A 75 -1.92 -4.74 9.19
N VAL A 76 -1.96 -5.75 8.31
CA VAL A 76 -2.43 -7.10 8.62
C VAL A 76 -1.32 -8.10 8.36
N ARG A 77 -1.02 -8.90 9.37
CA ARG A 77 0.18 -9.73 9.45
C ARG A 77 -0.06 -11.15 8.97
N LEU A 78 0.85 -11.65 8.16
CA LEU A 78 1.12 -13.08 8.00
C LEU A 78 2.55 -13.31 8.47
N ALA A 79 2.71 -13.99 9.59
CA ALA A 79 4.01 -14.16 10.23
C ALA A 79 4.94 -15.02 9.36
N SER A 80 6.13 -14.48 9.08
CA SER A 80 7.27 -15.19 8.51
C SER A 80 8.34 -15.45 9.57
N ARG A 81 8.37 -14.61 10.63
CA ARG A 81 9.31 -14.66 11.75
C ARG A 81 8.68 -14.10 13.02
N GLY A 82 9.21 -14.55 14.16
CA GLY A 82 8.75 -14.15 15.49
C GLY A 82 7.41 -14.79 15.86
N GLU A 83 7.24 -15.06 17.12
CA GLU A 83 6.01 -15.62 17.69
C GLU A 83 4.81 -14.68 17.53
N LEU A 84 3.60 -15.21 17.70
CA LEU A 84 2.37 -14.41 17.75
C LEU A 84 2.31 -13.69 19.09
N SER A 85 2.77 -12.44 19.09
CA SER A 85 2.83 -11.61 20.29
C SER A 85 2.61 -10.13 19.96
N TYR A 86 2.23 -9.36 20.95
CA TYR A 86 2.01 -7.92 20.82
C TYR A 86 3.29 -7.21 20.35
N ARG A 87 4.47 -7.59 20.92
CA ARG A 87 5.77 -7.00 20.57
C ARG A 87 6.17 -7.24 19.09
N ASN A 88 5.72 -8.34 18.49
CA ASN A 88 6.00 -8.72 17.10
C ASN A 88 4.92 -8.26 16.11
N THR A 89 3.88 -7.56 16.57
CA THR A 89 2.78 -7.07 15.75
C THR A 89 2.99 -5.61 15.35
N HIS A 90 2.83 -5.30 14.05
CA HIS A 90 2.86 -3.94 13.51
C HIS A 90 1.57 -3.15 13.84
N PRO A 91 1.61 -1.81 13.79
CA PRO A 91 2.79 -0.96 13.60
C PRO A 91 3.68 -0.89 14.85
N PHE A 92 4.97 -0.59 14.64
CA PHE A 92 5.91 -0.28 15.70
C PHE A 92 5.95 1.23 15.94
N LYS A 93 6.16 1.65 17.20
CA LYS A 93 6.25 3.08 17.59
C LYS A 93 7.49 3.32 18.43
N ARG A 94 8.19 4.42 18.14
CA ARG A 94 9.31 4.97 18.94
C ARG A 94 9.29 6.49 18.86
N GLU A 95 9.76 7.13 19.92
CA GLU A 95 9.98 8.58 19.97
C GLU A 95 11.37 8.92 19.41
N LEU A 96 11.47 9.98 18.62
CA LEU A 96 12.73 10.61 18.22
C LEU A 96 12.53 12.11 18.02
N PHE A 97 13.34 12.93 18.73
CA PHE A 97 13.31 14.40 18.68
C PHE A 97 11.93 15.01 18.97
N GLY A 98 11.23 14.48 19.99
CA GLY A 98 9.90 14.94 20.40
C GLY A 98 8.77 14.58 19.43
N LYS A 99 9.00 13.68 18.48
CA LYS A 99 7.99 13.20 17.54
C LYS A 99 7.84 11.68 17.65
N ASP A 100 6.61 11.19 17.66
CA ASP A 100 6.31 9.77 17.58
C ASP A 100 6.49 9.27 16.14
N TYR A 101 7.48 8.42 15.90
CA TYR A 101 7.65 7.69 14.66
C TYR A 101 6.88 6.38 14.72
N VAL A 102 6.10 6.09 13.67
CA VAL A 102 5.36 4.85 13.50
C VAL A 102 5.81 4.17 12.22
N PHE A 103 5.97 2.83 12.24
CA PHE A 103 6.52 2.06 11.11
C PHE A 103 5.74 0.76 10.90
N ALA A 104 5.50 0.43 9.64
CA ALA A 104 4.98 -0.86 9.20
C ALA A 104 5.75 -1.36 7.97
N HIS A 105 5.98 -2.67 7.90
CA HIS A 105 6.75 -3.33 6.85
C HIS A 105 6.03 -4.58 6.33
N ASN A 106 6.08 -4.77 5.04
CA ASN A 106 5.63 -5.97 4.34
C ASN A 106 6.75 -6.48 3.44
N GLY A 107 7.42 -7.50 3.91
CA GLY A 107 8.57 -8.10 3.27
C GLY A 107 9.24 -9.11 4.18
N THR A 108 10.46 -9.50 3.84
CA THR A 108 11.35 -10.31 4.66
C THR A 108 12.78 -9.94 4.30
N LEU A 109 13.58 -9.61 5.31
CA LEU A 109 14.98 -9.25 5.15
C LEU A 109 15.88 -10.35 5.73
N HIS A 110 16.96 -10.64 5.05
CA HIS A 110 17.95 -11.63 5.43
C HIS A 110 19.28 -10.92 5.75
N GLY A 111 20.05 -11.41 6.72
CA GLY A 111 21.32 -10.77 7.08
C GLY A 111 21.20 -9.38 7.71
N TYR A 112 19.99 -8.90 7.98
CA TYR A 112 19.72 -7.54 8.50
C TYR A 112 20.45 -7.22 9.82
N ARG A 113 20.90 -8.24 10.56
CA ARG A 113 21.67 -8.09 11.80
C ARG A 113 23.09 -7.56 11.58
N GLU A 114 23.56 -7.53 10.34
CA GLU A 114 24.81 -6.89 9.94
C GLU A 114 24.71 -5.36 10.00
N LEU A 115 23.49 -4.81 9.97
CA LEU A 115 23.23 -3.39 10.10
C LEU A 115 23.40 -2.96 11.57
N GLU A 116 24.38 -2.13 11.84
CA GLU A 116 24.68 -1.70 13.20
C GLU A 116 23.59 -0.80 13.79
N LEU A 117 23.13 -1.14 14.99
CA LEU A 117 22.16 -0.36 15.75
C LEU A 117 22.84 0.56 16.75
N GLY A 118 22.36 1.79 16.85
CA GLY A 118 22.72 2.74 17.92
C GLY A 118 21.90 2.53 19.20
N ARG A 119 21.30 3.63 19.72
CA ARG A 119 20.49 3.58 20.96
C ARG A 119 19.15 2.86 20.81
N PHE A 120 18.54 2.91 19.62
CA PHE A 120 17.29 2.21 19.38
C PHE A 120 17.54 0.72 19.21
N LYS A 121 16.83 -0.08 20.00
CA LYS A 121 16.91 -1.55 19.98
C LYS A 121 15.51 -2.15 19.81
N PRO A 122 15.38 -3.28 19.11
CA PRO A 122 14.10 -3.97 19.00
C PRO A 122 13.69 -4.60 20.34
N LEU A 123 12.38 -4.62 20.62
CA LEU A 123 11.78 -5.33 21.75
C LEU A 123 11.36 -6.74 21.36
N GLY A 124 11.03 -6.95 20.09
CA GLY A 124 10.66 -8.23 19.51
C GLY A 124 11.77 -8.86 18.70
N GLU A 125 11.39 -9.79 17.86
CA GLU A 125 12.31 -10.68 17.12
C GLU A 125 12.22 -10.48 15.60
N THR A 126 11.36 -9.53 15.14
CA THR A 126 11.12 -9.33 13.72
C THR A 126 12.24 -8.52 13.07
N ASP A 127 12.59 -8.87 11.83
CA ASP A 127 13.42 -8.08 10.94
C ASP A 127 12.85 -6.66 10.76
N SER A 128 11.53 -6.54 10.72
CA SER A 128 10.81 -5.30 10.57
C SER A 128 11.09 -4.30 11.69
N GLU A 129 11.02 -4.73 12.95
CA GLU A 129 11.32 -3.84 14.09
C GLU A 129 12.81 -3.47 14.14
N TYR A 130 13.67 -4.44 13.76
CA TYR A 130 15.11 -4.20 13.68
C TYR A 130 15.42 -3.09 12.67
N ILE A 131 14.85 -3.15 11.48
CA ILE A 131 15.04 -2.13 10.45
C ILE A 131 14.45 -0.78 10.88
N PHE A 132 13.31 -0.78 11.56
CA PHE A 132 12.78 0.46 12.13
C PHE A 132 13.77 1.12 13.11
N CYS A 133 14.34 0.33 14.02
CA CYS A 133 15.39 0.81 14.93
C CYS A 133 16.62 1.32 14.16
N TYR A 134 17.05 0.61 13.13
CA TYR A 134 18.15 1.03 12.26
C TYR A 134 17.86 2.38 11.60
N LEU A 135 16.70 2.55 10.97
CA LEU A 135 16.30 3.81 10.34
C LEU A 135 16.31 4.97 11.34
N LEU A 136 15.75 4.78 12.53
CA LEU A 136 15.77 5.83 13.58
C LEU A 136 17.20 6.19 14.01
N ASN A 137 18.08 5.21 14.18
CA ASN A 137 19.48 5.47 14.51
C ASN A 137 20.20 6.27 13.39
N ARG A 138 19.86 6.01 12.11
CA ARG A 138 20.41 6.73 10.96
C ARG A 138 19.87 8.17 10.87
N ILE A 139 18.56 8.36 11.13
CA ILE A 139 17.91 9.68 11.18
C ILE A 139 18.52 10.51 12.34
N GLU A 140 18.70 9.91 13.52
CA GLU A 140 19.33 10.53 14.67
C GLU A 140 20.78 10.96 14.39
N LYS A 141 21.59 10.05 13.84
CA LYS A 141 23.00 10.32 13.49
C LYS A 141 23.12 11.47 12.48
N ARG A 142 22.15 11.59 11.56
CA ARG A 142 22.09 12.69 10.59
C ARG A 142 21.52 13.98 11.19
N LYS A 143 20.97 13.95 12.41
CA LYS A 143 20.36 15.09 13.13
C LYS A 143 19.20 15.72 12.34
N ILE A 144 18.29 14.89 11.79
CA ILE A 144 17.10 15.36 11.04
C ILE A 144 16.03 15.77 12.07
N PHE A 145 16.11 17.00 12.56
CA PHE A 145 15.06 17.60 13.40
C PHE A 145 13.84 18.02 12.57
N GLU A 146 14.10 18.52 11.37
CA GLU A 146 13.12 18.89 10.37
C GLU A 146 13.52 18.30 9.00
N TRP A 147 12.56 17.71 8.29
CA TRP A 147 12.79 17.09 7.01
C TRP A 147 12.87 18.10 5.88
N ARG A 148 13.93 18.04 5.07
CA ARG A 148 14.18 18.84 3.88
C ARG A 148 14.28 17.93 2.66
N ARG A 149 14.20 18.50 1.46
CA ARG A 149 14.28 17.73 0.21
C ARG A 149 15.55 16.85 0.14
N SER A 150 16.70 17.37 0.54
CA SER A 150 17.96 16.61 0.58
C SER A 150 17.94 15.41 1.55
N ASP A 151 17.06 15.46 2.56
CA ASP A 151 16.90 14.36 3.48
C ASP A 151 15.99 13.27 2.92
N PHE A 152 15.05 13.64 2.03
CA PHE A 152 14.25 12.66 1.28
C PHE A 152 15.12 11.92 0.25
N ASP A 153 16.03 12.61 -0.46
CA ASP A 153 16.98 11.98 -1.38
C ASP A 153 17.90 11.00 -0.64
N TRP A 154 18.46 11.41 0.50
CA TRP A 154 19.24 10.55 1.37
C TRP A 154 18.44 9.34 1.86
N LEU A 155 17.21 9.54 2.31
CA LEU A 155 16.35 8.47 2.78
C LEU A 155 16.04 7.45 1.67
N ALA A 156 15.79 7.92 0.45
CA ALA A 156 15.59 7.04 -0.71
C ALA A 156 16.81 6.14 -0.95
N GLY A 157 18.03 6.68 -0.87
CA GLY A 157 19.28 5.94 -0.94
C GLY A 157 19.41 4.91 0.19
N LEU A 158 19.15 5.32 1.45
CA LEU A 158 19.21 4.43 2.61
C LEU A 158 18.22 3.26 2.49
N LEU A 159 16.99 3.52 2.05
CA LEU A 159 15.99 2.46 1.86
C LEU A 159 16.38 1.51 0.71
N ALA A 160 16.98 2.03 -0.36
CA ALA A 160 17.51 1.21 -1.45
C ALA A 160 18.67 0.30 -0.98
N GLU A 161 19.54 0.78 -0.09
CA GLU A 161 20.59 -0.02 0.57
C GLU A 161 19.99 -1.14 1.42
N VAL A 162 19.04 -0.81 2.30
CA VAL A 162 18.32 -1.78 3.14
C VAL A 162 17.60 -2.83 2.27
N ASN A 163 17.07 -2.43 1.13
CA ASN A 163 16.39 -3.34 0.18
C ASN A 163 17.34 -4.36 -0.49
N ASN A 164 18.67 -4.24 -0.31
CA ASN A 164 19.61 -5.28 -0.74
C ASN A 164 19.56 -6.52 0.16
N TYR A 165 19.07 -6.37 1.37
CA TYR A 165 18.91 -7.48 2.34
C TYR A 165 17.64 -8.32 2.10
N GLY A 166 16.78 -7.95 1.16
CA GLY A 166 15.56 -8.70 0.83
C GLY A 166 14.40 -7.81 0.39
N TYR A 167 13.17 -8.25 0.62
CA TYR A 167 11.97 -7.52 0.21
C TYR A 167 11.59 -6.43 1.20
N LEU A 168 11.41 -5.20 0.69
CA LEU A 168 11.14 -4.03 1.52
C LEU A 168 10.00 -3.18 0.94
N ASN A 169 8.75 -3.44 1.36
CA ASN A 169 7.69 -2.44 1.28
C ASN A 169 7.51 -1.84 2.66
N CYS A 170 7.79 -0.58 2.85
CA CYS A 170 7.60 0.02 4.16
C CYS A 170 6.84 1.34 4.09
N ILE A 171 6.10 1.58 5.16
CA ILE A 171 5.36 2.81 5.39
C ILE A 171 5.72 3.29 6.79
N PHE A 172 6.09 4.56 6.93
CA PHE A 172 6.31 5.17 8.22
C PHE A 172 5.93 6.64 8.23
N SER A 173 5.77 7.19 9.43
CA SER A 173 5.38 8.58 9.64
C SER A 173 5.96 9.11 10.94
N ASN A 174 6.15 10.42 11.01
CA ASN A 174 6.46 11.18 12.23
C ASN A 174 5.29 12.09 12.66
N GLY A 175 4.07 11.84 12.16
CA GLY A 175 2.90 12.67 12.41
C GLY A 175 2.74 13.85 11.44
N GLU A 176 3.83 14.30 10.82
CA GLU A 176 3.85 15.41 9.86
C GLU A 176 3.95 14.93 8.41
N TYR A 177 4.88 14.00 8.16
CA TYR A 177 5.11 13.37 6.87
C TYR A 177 4.70 11.90 6.91
N LEU A 178 4.20 11.41 5.79
CA LEU A 178 3.99 9.99 5.53
C LEU A 178 4.97 9.57 4.43
N PHE A 179 5.81 8.58 4.72
CA PHE A 179 6.82 8.02 3.83
C PHE A 179 6.36 6.64 3.38
N CYS A 180 6.33 6.40 2.08
CA CYS A 180 5.95 5.11 1.51
C CYS A 180 7.01 4.67 0.50
N TYR A 181 7.68 3.55 0.77
CA TYR A 181 8.70 2.96 -0.11
C TYR A 181 8.23 1.64 -0.68
N TYR A 182 8.37 1.49 -1.99
CA TYR A 182 8.06 0.27 -2.71
C TYR A 182 9.32 -0.50 -3.06
N ASP A 183 9.29 -1.80 -2.78
CA ASP A 183 10.38 -2.74 -3.04
C ASP A 183 10.94 -2.62 -4.46
N LYS A 184 12.28 -2.61 -4.61
CA LYS A 184 12.97 -2.44 -5.90
C LYS A 184 12.73 -3.58 -6.89
N THR A 185 12.28 -4.75 -6.42
CA THR A 185 11.95 -5.88 -7.30
C THR A 185 10.46 -5.91 -7.68
N GLY A 186 9.65 -4.99 -7.12
CA GLY A 186 8.21 -4.99 -7.34
C GLY A 186 7.46 -6.03 -6.50
N TYR A 187 8.03 -6.43 -5.36
CA TYR A 187 7.45 -7.45 -4.49
C TYR A 187 6.08 -7.03 -3.95
N ASN A 188 5.09 -7.91 -4.05
CA ASN A 188 3.73 -7.86 -3.49
C ASN A 188 2.84 -6.68 -3.93
N GLY A 189 3.40 -5.66 -4.57
CA GLY A 189 2.68 -4.45 -5.00
C GLY A 189 2.60 -3.38 -3.92
N LEU A 190 2.47 -2.14 -4.39
CA LEU A 190 2.07 -0.97 -3.62
C LEU A 190 1.37 0.00 -4.58
N CYS A 191 0.22 0.51 -4.20
CA CYS A 191 -0.56 1.42 -5.03
C CYS A 191 -1.16 2.55 -4.20
N LEU A 192 -1.52 3.63 -4.87
CA LEU A 192 -2.11 4.80 -4.25
C LEU A 192 -3.39 5.24 -4.98
N LEU A 193 -4.27 5.88 -4.24
CA LEU A 193 -5.49 6.49 -4.73
C LEU A 193 -5.53 7.94 -4.28
N HIS A 194 -5.60 8.87 -5.22
CA HIS A 194 -5.85 10.27 -4.92
C HIS A 194 -7.36 10.49 -4.77
N ARG A 195 -7.80 10.87 -3.59
CA ARG A 195 -9.17 11.29 -3.33
C ARG A 195 -9.24 12.80 -3.21
N LYS A 196 -9.93 13.40 -4.16
CA LYS A 196 -10.11 14.85 -4.26
C LYS A 196 -11.53 15.19 -4.71
N PRO A 197 -12.07 16.36 -4.29
CA PRO A 197 -13.33 16.85 -4.83
C PRO A 197 -13.22 17.16 -6.34
N PRO A 198 -14.35 17.24 -7.08
CA PRO A 198 -15.72 17.02 -6.57
C PRO A 198 -16.01 15.54 -6.33
N TYR A 199 -16.50 15.21 -5.12
CA TYR A 199 -17.01 13.88 -4.83
C TYR A 199 -18.37 13.73 -5.51
N GLY A 200 -18.38 13.39 -6.79
CA GLY A 200 -19.60 13.13 -7.54
C GLY A 200 -20.42 11.98 -6.95
N ARG A 201 -21.60 11.71 -7.47
CA ARG A 201 -22.45 10.56 -7.09
C ARG A 201 -21.81 9.22 -7.49
N ILE A 202 -20.52 9.07 -7.22
CA ILE A 202 -19.74 7.87 -7.53
C ILE A 202 -19.98 6.88 -6.38
N ARG A 203 -20.57 5.75 -6.72
CA ARG A 203 -20.67 4.63 -5.80
C ARG A 203 -19.35 3.86 -5.78
N VAL A 204 -18.68 3.91 -4.64
CA VAL A 204 -17.43 3.19 -4.42
C VAL A 204 -17.75 1.83 -3.82
N LYS A 205 -17.29 0.76 -4.48
CA LYS A 205 -17.40 -0.61 -4.02
C LYS A 205 -16.10 -1.09 -3.44
N LEU A 206 -16.17 -1.78 -2.29
CA LEU A 206 -14.99 -2.45 -1.74
C LEU A 206 -14.60 -3.65 -2.62
N ALA A 207 -13.30 -3.85 -2.80
CA ALA A 207 -12.77 -4.93 -3.63
C ALA A 207 -13.02 -6.34 -3.03
N ASP A 208 -12.91 -6.45 -1.70
CA ASP A 208 -12.91 -7.73 -0.98
C ASP A 208 -14.17 -7.94 -0.09
N ARG A 209 -15.12 -7.02 -0.13
CA ARG A 209 -16.36 -7.07 0.65
C ARG A 209 -17.52 -6.55 -0.18
N ASP A 210 -18.69 -7.20 -0.05
CA ASP A 210 -19.93 -6.69 -0.65
C ASP A 210 -20.44 -5.50 0.17
N TRP A 211 -19.94 -4.34 -0.14
CA TRP A 211 -20.30 -3.08 0.47
C TRP A 211 -20.05 -1.93 -0.49
N GLU A 212 -20.97 -1.00 -0.53
CA GLU A 212 -20.95 0.15 -1.42
C GLU A 212 -21.24 1.41 -0.65
N VAL A 213 -20.56 2.51 -0.98
CA VAL A 213 -20.76 3.81 -0.37
C VAL A 213 -20.79 4.91 -1.40
N ASN A 214 -21.61 5.93 -1.17
CA ASN A 214 -21.59 7.16 -1.94
C ASN A 214 -20.71 8.19 -1.21
N LEU A 215 -19.58 8.54 -1.82
CA LEU A 215 -18.60 9.45 -1.21
C LEU A 215 -19.14 10.85 -0.90
N VAL A 216 -20.17 11.31 -1.63
CA VAL A 216 -20.79 12.64 -1.36
C VAL A 216 -21.34 12.73 0.07
N PHE A 217 -21.85 11.61 0.62
CA PHE A 217 -22.40 11.60 1.98
C PHE A 217 -21.36 11.32 3.07
N GLU A 218 -20.18 10.84 2.68
CA GLU A 218 -19.14 10.38 3.60
C GLU A 218 -17.94 11.34 3.66
N LYS A 219 -17.86 12.31 2.74
CA LYS A 219 -16.69 13.17 2.56
C LYS A 219 -17.07 14.65 2.58
N ASP A 220 -16.31 15.44 3.34
CA ASP A 220 -16.34 16.91 3.24
C ASP A 220 -15.80 17.34 1.86
N SER A 221 -16.44 18.33 1.24
CA SER A 221 -16.03 18.87 -0.07
C SER A 221 -14.62 19.50 -0.07
N ARG A 222 -14.04 19.74 1.09
CA ARG A 222 -12.67 20.26 1.28
C ARG A 222 -11.63 19.18 1.53
N GLU A 223 -12.07 17.97 1.84
CA GLU A 223 -11.14 16.84 2.08
C GLU A 223 -10.45 16.47 0.78
N ARG A 224 -9.12 16.41 0.79
CA ARG A 224 -8.32 15.80 -0.26
C ARG A 224 -7.12 15.08 0.34
N GLY A 225 -6.66 14.02 -0.33
CA GLY A 225 -5.53 13.25 0.14
C GLY A 225 -5.38 11.92 -0.55
N TYR A 226 -4.49 11.14 -0.02
CA TYR A 226 -4.09 9.86 -0.60
C TYR A 226 -4.40 8.69 0.33
N VAL A 227 -4.83 7.60 -0.28
CA VAL A 227 -4.91 6.27 0.31
C VAL A 227 -3.85 5.42 -0.35
N VAL A 228 -2.95 4.82 0.43
CA VAL A 228 -1.91 3.89 -0.04
C VAL A 228 -2.24 2.50 0.47
N ALA A 229 -2.12 1.49 -0.37
CA ALA A 229 -2.35 0.09 0.01
C ALA A 229 -1.50 -0.86 -0.82
N THR A 230 -1.23 -2.05 -0.29
CA THR A 230 -0.55 -3.13 -1.03
C THR A 230 -1.29 -3.49 -2.32
N ARG A 231 -2.64 -3.46 -2.29
CA ARG A 231 -3.52 -3.69 -3.45
C ARG A 231 -4.75 -2.79 -3.34
N PRO A 232 -5.39 -2.43 -4.46
CA PRO A 232 -6.60 -1.64 -4.46
C PRO A 232 -7.64 -2.13 -3.45
N LEU A 233 -8.18 -1.22 -2.63
CA LEU A 233 -9.23 -1.51 -1.65
C LEU A 233 -10.63 -1.31 -2.25
N THR A 234 -10.71 -0.56 -3.33
CA THR A 234 -11.95 -0.14 -3.97
C THR A 234 -11.88 -0.32 -5.47
N ASN A 235 -13.01 -0.17 -6.14
CA ASN A 235 -13.12 -0.23 -7.60
C ASN A 235 -12.73 1.08 -8.32
N GLU A 236 -12.22 2.06 -7.59
CA GLU A 236 -11.68 3.30 -8.14
C GLU A 236 -10.40 3.02 -8.95
N MET A 237 -9.93 4.00 -9.72
CA MET A 237 -8.67 3.90 -10.43
C MET A 237 -7.51 4.23 -9.49
N TRP A 238 -6.68 3.25 -9.20
CA TRP A 238 -5.48 3.37 -8.40
C TRP A 238 -4.26 3.49 -9.30
N GLU A 239 -3.27 4.24 -8.85
CA GLU A 239 -1.96 4.32 -9.48
C GLU A 239 -0.96 3.39 -8.78
N CYS A 240 -0.04 2.78 -9.52
CA CYS A 240 1.00 1.94 -8.96
C CYS A 240 2.24 2.75 -8.60
N PHE A 241 2.90 2.37 -7.51
CA PHE A 241 4.28 2.78 -7.27
C PHE A 241 5.21 2.14 -8.31
N LEU A 242 6.29 2.83 -8.64
CA LEU A 242 7.39 2.25 -9.41
C LEU A 242 8.35 1.48 -8.49
N PRO A 243 8.94 0.35 -8.93
CA PRO A 243 9.93 -0.37 -8.13
C PRO A 243 11.07 0.53 -7.65
N GLY A 244 11.37 0.50 -6.35
CA GLY A 244 12.36 1.36 -5.70
C GLY A 244 11.91 2.82 -5.51
N GLU A 245 10.61 3.10 -5.64
CA GLU A 245 10.07 4.44 -5.45
C GLU A 245 9.79 4.74 -3.99
N LEU A 246 10.32 5.84 -3.51
CA LEU A 246 9.92 6.51 -2.29
C LEU A 246 8.99 7.68 -2.65
N ILE A 247 7.76 7.67 -2.14
CA ILE A 247 6.86 8.82 -2.20
C ILE A 247 6.66 9.36 -0.79
N VAL A 248 6.80 10.68 -0.65
CA VAL A 248 6.56 11.39 0.63
C VAL A 248 5.33 12.26 0.49
N PHE A 249 4.43 12.12 1.45
CA PHE A 249 3.18 12.89 1.53
C PHE A 249 3.21 13.83 2.74
N LYS A 250 2.56 14.98 2.59
CA LYS A 250 2.31 15.94 3.66
C LYS A 250 0.98 16.66 3.42
N ASN A 251 0.12 16.75 4.43
CA ASN A 251 -1.16 17.46 4.35
C ASN A 251 -1.99 17.12 3.11
N GLY A 252 -2.04 15.84 2.73
CA GLY A 252 -2.83 15.38 1.60
C GLY A 252 -2.24 15.63 0.22
N GLU A 253 -0.98 16.04 0.13
CA GLU A 253 -0.24 16.28 -1.11
C GLU A 253 0.99 15.40 -1.19
N ILE A 254 1.43 15.04 -2.42
CA ILE A 254 2.74 14.45 -2.66
C ILE A 254 3.76 15.60 -2.70
N VAL A 255 4.73 15.57 -1.78
CA VAL A 255 5.78 16.59 -1.70
C VAL A 255 7.11 16.13 -2.29
N TYR A 256 7.25 14.82 -2.52
CA TYR A 256 8.47 14.24 -3.09
C TYR A 256 8.21 12.86 -3.69
N SER A 257 8.89 12.57 -4.79
CA SER A 257 9.21 11.21 -5.27
C SER A 257 10.61 11.21 -5.86
N ASN A 258 11.36 10.12 -5.66
CA ASN A 258 12.69 9.94 -6.26
C ASN A 258 12.65 9.40 -7.70
N LYS A 259 11.48 9.09 -8.23
CA LYS A 259 11.32 8.47 -9.56
C LYS A 259 10.50 9.32 -10.54
N ARG A 260 9.53 10.07 -10.06
CA ARG A 260 8.57 10.83 -10.87
C ARG A 260 8.35 12.22 -10.27
N ARG A 261 7.94 13.18 -11.07
CA ARG A 261 7.42 14.44 -10.55
C ARG A 261 6.03 14.20 -9.94
N PRO A 262 5.67 14.88 -8.85
CA PRO A 262 4.37 14.68 -8.17
C PRO A 262 3.16 14.75 -9.12
N GLU A 263 3.15 15.66 -10.08
CA GLU A 263 2.10 15.86 -11.09
C GLU A 263 1.99 14.70 -12.10
N GLU A 264 3.00 13.85 -12.20
CA GLU A 264 3.00 12.66 -13.07
C GLU A 264 2.40 11.42 -12.40
N ILE A 265 2.17 11.49 -11.08
CA ILE A 265 1.69 10.38 -10.25
C ILE A 265 0.16 10.38 -10.26
N GLU A 266 -0.44 10.10 -11.41
CA GLU A 266 -1.88 9.87 -11.56
C GLU A 266 -2.15 8.68 -12.50
N PRO A 267 -3.25 7.94 -12.29
CA PRO A 267 -3.57 6.79 -13.12
C PRO A 267 -3.85 7.21 -14.57
N LYS A 268 -3.06 6.68 -15.49
CA LYS A 268 -3.21 6.92 -16.94
C LYS A 268 -4.10 5.86 -17.58
N ILE A 269 -4.77 6.23 -18.67
CA ILE A 269 -5.51 5.29 -19.50
C ILE A 269 -4.53 4.20 -20.01
N PRO A 270 -4.95 2.91 -20.10
CA PRO A 270 -4.12 1.86 -20.64
C PRO A 270 -3.58 2.17 -22.03
N SER A 271 -2.29 1.94 -22.26
CA SER A 271 -1.60 2.16 -23.51
C SER A 271 -0.54 1.07 -23.75
N GLY A 272 -0.03 0.94 -24.96
CA GLY A 272 1.05 0.01 -25.31
C GLY A 272 0.76 -1.42 -24.86
N ILE A 273 1.71 -2.00 -24.11
CA ILE A 273 1.63 -3.39 -23.60
C ILE A 273 0.34 -3.67 -22.82
N GLU A 274 -0.16 -2.69 -22.06
CA GLU A 274 -1.42 -2.84 -21.32
C GLU A 274 -2.62 -3.09 -22.25
N LEU A 275 -2.69 -2.42 -23.40
CA LEU A 275 -3.73 -2.66 -24.43
C LEU A 275 -3.58 -4.05 -25.04
N GLU A 276 -2.36 -4.48 -25.36
CA GLU A 276 -2.10 -5.82 -25.88
C GLU A 276 -2.54 -6.91 -24.89
N ILE A 277 -2.22 -6.76 -23.62
CA ILE A 277 -2.68 -7.66 -22.56
C ILE A 277 -4.22 -7.69 -22.51
N LEU A 278 -4.88 -6.52 -22.57
CA LEU A 278 -6.34 -6.46 -22.60
C LEU A 278 -6.93 -7.14 -23.84
N ARG A 279 -6.30 -7.02 -25.01
CA ARG A 279 -6.69 -7.73 -26.24
C ARG A 279 -6.60 -9.24 -26.05
N VAL A 280 -5.49 -9.75 -25.53
CA VAL A 280 -5.26 -11.18 -25.26
C VAL A 280 -6.30 -11.71 -24.28
N VAL A 281 -6.49 -11.06 -23.14
CA VAL A 281 -7.41 -11.52 -22.08
C VAL A 281 -8.87 -11.43 -22.53
N LYS A 282 -9.25 -10.41 -23.31
CA LYS A 282 -10.63 -10.26 -23.80
C LYS A 282 -11.00 -11.27 -24.87
N ARG A 283 -10.05 -11.64 -25.76
CA ARG A 283 -10.29 -12.60 -26.86
C ARG A 283 -10.27 -14.06 -26.42
N ALA A 284 -9.69 -14.34 -25.26
CA ALA A 284 -9.59 -15.70 -24.77
C ALA A 284 -10.95 -16.25 -24.35
N PRO A 285 -11.29 -17.49 -24.73
CA PRO A 285 -12.52 -18.15 -24.32
C PRO A 285 -12.54 -18.57 -22.85
N HIS A 286 -11.38 -18.59 -22.23
CA HIS A 286 -11.15 -18.96 -20.84
C HIS A 286 -10.34 -17.88 -20.10
N ARG A 287 -10.11 -18.06 -18.81
CA ARG A 287 -9.21 -17.21 -18.02
C ARG A 287 -7.77 -17.49 -18.42
N VAL A 288 -6.97 -16.45 -18.54
CA VAL A 288 -5.61 -16.53 -19.09
C VAL A 288 -4.62 -16.40 -17.94
N SER A 289 -3.65 -17.31 -17.88
CA SER A 289 -2.58 -17.23 -16.88
C SER A 289 -1.54 -16.16 -17.25
N LEU A 290 -0.81 -15.69 -16.26
CA LEU A 290 0.31 -14.76 -16.46
C LEU A 290 1.33 -15.33 -17.47
N ARG A 291 1.63 -16.64 -17.35
CA ARG A 291 2.54 -17.35 -18.26
C ARG A 291 2.01 -17.37 -19.68
N GLU A 292 0.73 -17.67 -19.89
CA GLU A 292 0.12 -17.67 -21.22
C GLU A 292 0.12 -16.28 -21.88
N ILE A 293 -0.11 -15.21 -21.10
CA ILE A 293 -0.03 -13.83 -21.60
C ILE A 293 1.39 -13.52 -22.05
N ALA A 294 2.39 -13.86 -21.25
CA ALA A 294 3.79 -13.64 -21.58
C ALA A 294 4.20 -14.37 -22.86
N LEU A 295 3.80 -15.64 -23.02
CA LEU A 295 4.06 -16.45 -24.20
C LEU A 295 3.36 -15.87 -25.46
N LYS A 296 2.07 -15.50 -25.35
CA LYS A 296 1.31 -14.94 -26.49
C LYS A 296 1.83 -13.60 -26.98
N LEU A 297 2.38 -12.80 -26.10
CA LEU A 297 2.95 -11.49 -26.44
C LEU A 297 4.45 -11.55 -26.74
N ASN A 298 5.10 -12.70 -26.54
CA ASN A 298 6.55 -12.86 -26.63
C ASN A 298 7.32 -11.84 -25.78
N LEU A 299 6.87 -11.62 -24.53
CA LEU A 299 7.43 -10.65 -23.61
C LEU A 299 8.01 -11.32 -22.36
N PRO A 300 9.04 -10.73 -21.74
CA PRO A 300 9.54 -11.20 -20.44
C PRO A 300 8.45 -11.21 -19.38
N LEU A 301 8.41 -12.26 -18.57
CA LEU A 301 7.40 -12.45 -17.52
C LEU A 301 7.32 -11.27 -16.55
N GLU A 302 8.47 -10.67 -16.22
CA GLU A 302 8.55 -9.53 -15.30
C GLU A 302 7.92 -8.25 -15.88
N GLU A 303 8.02 -8.04 -17.18
CA GLU A 303 7.37 -6.91 -17.87
C GLU A 303 5.86 -7.07 -17.89
N VAL A 304 5.40 -8.28 -18.20
CA VAL A 304 3.97 -8.63 -18.16
C VAL A 304 3.41 -8.50 -16.73
N LYS A 305 4.16 -8.90 -15.71
CA LYS A 305 3.76 -8.70 -14.31
C LYS A 305 3.50 -7.24 -13.97
N LYS A 306 4.41 -6.33 -14.36
CA LYS A 306 4.25 -4.89 -14.11
C LYS A 306 2.98 -4.34 -14.75
N SER A 307 2.75 -4.68 -16.01
CA SER A 307 1.57 -4.23 -16.78
C SER A 307 0.27 -4.84 -16.24
N ILE A 308 0.28 -6.11 -15.85
CA ILE A 308 -0.89 -6.75 -15.19
C ILE A 308 -1.19 -6.08 -13.84
N PHE A 309 -0.17 -5.79 -13.03
CA PHE A 309 -0.39 -5.09 -11.76
C PHE A 309 -1.02 -3.72 -11.99
N SER A 310 -0.52 -2.95 -12.95
CA SER A 310 -1.11 -1.68 -13.34
C SER A 310 -2.58 -1.82 -13.78
N LEU A 311 -2.90 -2.81 -14.62
CA LEU A 311 -4.28 -3.07 -15.06
C LEU A 311 -5.21 -3.53 -13.91
N LEU A 312 -4.67 -4.26 -12.93
CA LEU A 312 -5.40 -4.60 -11.70
C LEU A 312 -5.67 -3.35 -10.84
N CYS A 313 -4.67 -2.46 -10.69
CA CYS A 313 -4.82 -1.19 -9.99
C CYS A 313 -5.83 -0.28 -10.67
N LYS A 314 -5.77 -0.14 -11.96
CA LYS A 314 -6.74 0.64 -12.77
C LYS A 314 -8.12 -0.02 -12.86
N GLY A 315 -8.26 -1.25 -12.37
CA GLY A 315 -9.52 -2.01 -12.34
C GLY A 315 -9.98 -2.56 -13.68
N TYR A 316 -9.12 -2.64 -14.69
CA TYR A 316 -9.44 -3.23 -16.00
C TYR A 316 -9.39 -4.76 -15.99
N LEU A 317 -8.48 -5.34 -15.20
CA LEU A 317 -8.39 -6.78 -14.97
C LEU A 317 -8.83 -7.14 -13.54
N ARG A 318 -9.20 -8.39 -13.38
CA ARG A 318 -9.41 -9.04 -12.09
C ARG A 318 -8.72 -10.39 -12.08
N GLN A 319 -8.12 -10.76 -10.94
CA GLN A 319 -7.65 -12.11 -10.68
C GLN A 319 -8.84 -13.02 -10.34
N ASP A 320 -8.79 -14.29 -10.75
CA ASP A 320 -9.78 -15.25 -10.28
C ASP A 320 -9.67 -15.47 -8.77
N ARG A 321 -10.80 -15.30 -8.07
CA ARG A 321 -10.88 -15.54 -6.61
C ARG A 321 -10.65 -17.01 -6.22
N ARG A 322 -10.82 -17.93 -7.17
CA ARG A 322 -10.59 -19.37 -6.99
C ARG A 322 -9.11 -19.74 -7.09
N ASP A 323 -8.28 -18.88 -7.66
CA ASP A 323 -6.84 -19.08 -7.70
C ASP A 323 -6.29 -19.14 -6.27
N ARG A 324 -5.64 -20.23 -5.93
CA ARG A 324 -4.92 -20.38 -4.65
C ARG A 324 -3.57 -19.66 -4.64
N VAL A 325 -3.14 -19.18 -5.80
CA VAL A 325 -1.88 -18.48 -6.00
C VAL A 325 -2.08 -16.96 -6.01
N LYS A 326 -1.00 -16.23 -5.78
CA LYS A 326 -1.00 -14.76 -5.78
C LYS A 326 -0.95 -14.24 -7.22
N TRP A 327 -1.36 -13.00 -7.42
CA TRP A 327 -1.44 -12.35 -8.73
C TRP A 327 -0.12 -12.39 -9.54
N HIS A 328 1.03 -12.39 -8.87
CA HIS A 328 2.35 -12.41 -9.51
C HIS A 328 2.89 -13.83 -9.76
N HIS A 329 2.16 -14.87 -9.37
CA HIS A 329 2.54 -16.25 -9.67
C HIS A 329 2.29 -16.53 -11.15
N PRO A 330 3.19 -17.26 -11.86
CA PRO A 330 3.02 -17.56 -13.29
C PRO A 330 1.68 -18.19 -13.67
N GLU A 331 1.09 -18.97 -12.76
CA GLU A 331 -0.20 -19.65 -12.95
C GLU A 331 -1.42 -18.84 -12.45
N ALA A 332 -1.22 -17.59 -11.97
CA ALA A 332 -2.33 -16.73 -11.62
C ALA A 332 -3.15 -16.39 -12.88
N THR A 333 -4.47 -16.54 -12.80
CA THR A 333 -5.35 -16.34 -13.96
C THR A 333 -6.13 -15.03 -13.87
N PHE A 334 -6.34 -14.41 -15.02
CA PHE A 334 -6.96 -13.11 -15.16
C PHE A 334 -8.12 -13.10 -16.14
N PHE A 335 -9.02 -12.17 -15.92
CA PHE A 335 -10.15 -11.87 -16.81
C PHE A 335 -10.47 -10.37 -16.78
N THR A 336 -11.11 -9.90 -17.85
CA THR A 336 -11.53 -8.50 -17.95
C THR A 336 -12.66 -8.17 -16.95
N ASN A 337 -12.57 -6.99 -16.34
CA ASN A 337 -13.58 -6.54 -15.39
C ASN A 337 -14.89 -6.20 -16.11
N LYS A 338 -15.96 -6.92 -15.79
CA LYS A 338 -17.29 -6.74 -16.41
C LYS A 338 -17.82 -5.32 -16.26
N SER A 339 -17.54 -4.63 -15.13
CA SER A 339 -17.99 -3.25 -14.93
C SER A 339 -17.33 -2.24 -15.86
N LYS A 340 -16.16 -2.56 -16.41
CA LYS A 340 -15.41 -1.74 -17.38
C LYS A 340 -15.55 -2.22 -18.83
N ARG A 341 -16.47 -3.11 -19.12
CA ARG A 341 -16.61 -3.74 -20.47
C ARG A 341 -16.74 -2.70 -21.59
N LYS A 342 -17.63 -1.72 -21.44
CA LYS A 342 -17.83 -0.68 -22.47
C LYS A 342 -16.57 0.18 -22.68
N GLU A 343 -15.87 0.52 -21.61
CA GLU A 343 -14.63 1.28 -21.66
C GLU A 343 -13.51 0.49 -22.34
N ILE A 344 -13.36 -0.79 -22.00
CA ILE A 344 -12.40 -1.70 -22.65
C ILE A 344 -12.72 -1.82 -24.17
N GLU A 345 -13.99 -1.94 -24.53
CA GLU A 345 -14.40 -2.01 -25.92
C GLU A 345 -14.07 -0.75 -26.72
N LYS A 346 -14.23 0.42 -26.09
CA LYS A 346 -13.84 1.70 -26.67
C LYS A 346 -12.33 1.79 -26.87
N LEU A 347 -11.55 1.48 -25.82
CA LEU A 347 -10.09 1.50 -25.87
C LEU A 347 -9.51 0.59 -26.96
N LEU A 348 -10.06 -0.61 -27.12
CA LEU A 348 -9.58 -1.59 -28.11
C LEU A 348 -10.02 -1.31 -29.55
N LYS A 349 -10.97 -0.38 -29.77
CA LYS A 349 -11.42 0.07 -31.09
C LYS A 349 -10.73 1.33 -31.58
N SER A 350 -10.14 2.13 -30.69
CA SER A 350 -9.40 3.33 -31.07
C SER A 350 -8.15 2.91 -31.86
N PRO A 351 -7.92 3.42 -33.08
CA PRO A 351 -6.61 3.29 -33.72
C PRO A 351 -5.56 3.98 -32.86
N GLU A 352 -4.34 3.46 -32.87
CA GLU A 352 -3.18 4.05 -32.19
C GLU A 352 -2.83 5.42 -32.76
#